data_a75c6b4a2598ee3cc63137585ebe1702
#
_entry.id   a75c6b4a2598ee3cc63137585ebe1702
#
_cell.length_a   1.000
_cell.length_b   1.000
_cell.length_c   1.000
_cell.angle_alpha   90.00
_cell.angle_beta   90.00
_cell.angle_gamma   90.00
#
_symmetry.space_group_name_H-M   'P 1'
#
loop_
_entity.id
_entity.type
_entity.pdbx_description
1 polymer ?
#
loop_
_entity_poly.entity_id
_entity_poly.type
_entity_poly.pdbx_seq_one_letter_code
_entity_poly.pdbx_strand_id
1 'polypeptide(L)'
;MHNYYPILWVGAIIGVISTLLIVAAFVVKDGKKETGFERNMKDSEIMQRLMDYAKPFYRQFIVVGFLMLFSIAYDIISPLIVGKIEELVVGKFALNTLFLWVAGYAAILLVSMACTYFQAVILQKTGQKIISNMREDLFVHIERLSHEQLNEIPVGKLVTRTTNDTNAISLMFTNLLVNLLKNFFVIIGILIAMLFLNYELTLMVLCFVPFIVLFSIIFRKFSRRAHRKVKDCTTDINTYLSENLSGMKITQIFNREDAKMREFTDKSNALGRAQQEQIFVFGIFRPLVYMLYISSVLCLLYLGGKGYLEGTSFLGQTLTSGMIVSFYMYISKFFNPIQNLAEQFNWLQSAFASAEKVFSILDLEPKMQDAPDAIELTDIKGEIEFCDVWFSYIPGEWVLKGVSFHVNPKETIAFVGSTGSGKSTILSLICRNYEFQKGEILIDGIDIRKIKIDSLRKKFGQMLQDVFLFSGTIRSNIILREEGISDEEIMDVCHYVNADQFINKLDHGLDEPVRERGNNFSAGQRQLLSFARTIIHKPSVMILDEATANIDTETELLIQDSMEKMKNIGTMLIVAHRLSTIQHADEIIVLSHGKIVEHGTHQELLAAQGRYYQLYTLQYHREQSEKQSGRK
;
A
#
# COMPACT_ATOMS: atom_id res chain seq x y z
N MET A 1 52.62 7.35 40.79
CA MET A 1 51.90 8.15 39.76
C MET A 1 52.12 7.72 38.32
N HIS A 2 53.22 7.03 37.98
CA HIS A 2 53.53 6.63 36.58
C HIS A 2 52.60 5.59 35.95
N ASN A 3 51.80 4.83 36.68
CA ASN A 3 50.99 3.72 36.18
C ASN A 3 49.60 4.09 35.63
N TYR A 4 49.18 5.35 35.66
CA TYR A 4 47.86 5.79 35.19
C TYR A 4 47.87 6.50 33.84
N TYR A 5 49.04 6.75 33.26
CA TYR A 5 49.15 7.46 31.97
C TYR A 5 48.35 6.84 30.84
N PRO A 6 48.28 5.48 30.64
CA PRO A 6 47.50 4.91 29.56
C PRO A 6 46.00 5.20 29.66
N ILE A 7 45.46 5.17 30.90
CA ILE A 7 44.01 5.47 31.14
C ILE A 7 43.72 6.94 30.91
N LEU A 8 44.63 7.83 31.34
CA LEU A 8 44.49 9.29 31.11
C LEU A 8 44.53 9.62 29.61
N TRP A 9 45.41 8.96 28.84
CA TRP A 9 45.42 9.11 27.36
C TRP A 9 44.15 8.63 26.72
N VAL A 10 43.59 7.49 27.09
CA VAL A 10 42.31 6.97 26.58
C VAL A 10 41.18 7.94 26.93
N GLY A 11 41.14 8.43 28.19
CA GLY A 11 40.14 9.44 28.60
C GLY A 11 40.24 10.76 27.83
N ALA A 12 41.50 11.24 27.59
CA ALA A 12 41.74 12.46 26.84
C ALA A 12 41.30 12.32 25.37
N ILE A 13 41.63 11.20 24.71
CA ILE A 13 41.21 10.92 23.35
C ILE A 13 39.66 10.87 23.23
N ILE A 14 38.99 10.16 24.13
CA ILE A 14 37.54 10.09 24.17
C ILE A 14 36.94 11.48 24.40
N GLY A 15 37.50 12.28 25.31
CA GLY A 15 37.07 13.66 25.59
C GLY A 15 37.19 14.58 24.38
N VAL A 16 38.30 14.54 23.66
CA VAL A 16 38.50 15.34 22.43
C VAL A 16 37.52 14.93 21.32
N ILE A 17 37.38 13.65 21.08
CA ILE A 17 36.42 13.13 20.06
C ILE A 17 34.98 13.50 20.42
N SER A 18 34.60 13.38 21.71
CA SER A 18 33.27 13.75 22.18
C SER A 18 32.99 15.24 21.97
N THR A 19 33.97 16.10 22.29
CA THR A 19 33.86 17.55 22.13
C THR A 19 33.70 17.93 20.64
N LEU A 20 34.50 17.34 19.74
CA LEU A 20 34.40 17.59 18.32
C LEU A 20 33.04 17.15 17.76
N LEU A 21 32.49 16.02 18.20
CA LEU A 21 31.18 15.55 17.77
C LEU A 21 30.03 16.42 18.31
N ILE A 22 30.14 16.90 19.55
CA ILE A 22 29.16 17.87 20.13
C ILE A 22 29.15 19.15 19.30
N VAL A 23 30.31 19.72 19.00
CA VAL A 23 30.41 20.94 18.17
C VAL A 23 29.80 20.67 16.78
N ALA A 24 30.14 19.57 16.13
CA ALA A 24 29.57 19.20 14.85
C ALA A 24 28.03 19.05 14.88
N ALA A 25 27.47 18.48 15.97
CA ALA A 25 26.03 18.34 16.16
C ALA A 25 25.30 19.69 16.31
N PHE A 26 25.93 20.69 16.94
CA PHE A 26 25.37 22.05 17.06
C PHE A 26 25.45 22.85 15.77
N VAL A 27 26.48 22.63 14.96
CA VAL A 27 26.67 23.34 13.66
C VAL A 27 25.67 22.86 12.60
N VAL A 28 25.22 21.62 12.65
CA VAL A 28 24.24 21.06 11.69
C VAL A 28 22.84 21.51 12.08
N LYS A 29 22.32 22.58 11.43
CA LYS A 29 20.89 22.96 11.53
C LYS A 29 20.02 21.95 10.78
N ASP A 30 19.04 21.38 11.47
CA ASP A 30 17.95 20.63 10.82
C ASP A 30 17.05 21.62 10.07
N GLY A 31 17.15 21.66 8.74
CA GLY A 31 16.15 22.31 7.92
C GLY A 31 14.83 21.55 8.05
N LYS A 32 13.80 22.18 8.62
CA LYS A 32 12.43 21.72 8.50
C LYS A 32 12.00 21.81 7.04
N LYS A 33 12.17 20.76 6.26
CA LYS A 33 11.39 20.55 5.05
C LYS A 33 10.24 19.62 5.42
N GLU A 34 9.02 20.13 5.28
CA GLU A 34 7.79 19.39 5.41
C GLU A 34 7.86 18.16 4.51
N THR A 35 7.84 17.00 5.10
CA THR A 35 7.53 15.79 4.38
C THR A 35 6.06 15.91 4.02
N GLY A 36 5.70 15.80 2.74
CA GLY A 36 4.35 16.04 2.21
C GLY A 36 3.22 15.12 2.73
N PHE A 37 3.34 14.68 3.96
CA PHE A 37 2.31 14.01 4.75
C PHE A 37 2.38 14.60 6.16
N GLU A 38 1.45 15.49 6.49
CA GLU A 38 1.25 15.97 7.85
C GLU A 38 0.68 14.83 8.69
N ARG A 39 1.37 14.49 9.77
CA ARG A 39 0.90 13.50 10.74
C ARG A 39 -0.22 14.12 11.58
N ASN A 40 -1.42 13.57 11.44
CA ASN A 40 -2.61 14.03 12.16
C ASN A 40 -2.91 13.17 13.39
N MET A 41 -2.41 11.92 13.46
CA MET A 41 -2.66 11.00 14.56
C MET A 41 -1.51 10.98 15.57
N LYS A 42 -1.85 10.86 16.88
CA LYS A 42 -0.87 10.68 17.95
C LYS A 42 -0.32 9.26 17.95
N ASP A 43 0.97 9.08 18.24
CA ASP A 43 1.61 7.75 18.32
C ASP A 43 0.88 6.80 19.29
N SER A 44 0.29 7.33 20.39
CA SER A 44 -0.49 6.55 21.35
C SER A 44 -1.80 6.01 20.75
N GLU A 45 -2.46 6.78 19.91
CA GLU A 45 -3.70 6.40 19.24
C GLU A 45 -3.42 5.31 18.18
N ILE A 46 -2.37 5.51 17.38
CA ILE A 46 -1.92 4.50 16.41
C ILE A 46 -1.60 3.19 17.11
N MET A 47 -0.84 3.26 18.21
CA MET A 47 -0.50 2.07 19.01
C MET A 47 -1.74 1.38 19.56
N GLN A 48 -2.72 2.13 20.08
CA GLN A 48 -3.96 1.56 20.59
C GLN A 48 -4.72 0.80 19.51
N ARG A 49 -4.91 1.41 18.34
CA ARG A 49 -5.60 0.78 17.20
C ARG A 49 -4.86 -0.47 16.69
N LEU A 50 -3.53 -0.43 16.63
CA LEU A 50 -2.71 -1.59 16.30
C LEU A 50 -2.86 -2.71 17.34
N MET A 51 -2.93 -2.36 18.63
CA MET A 51 -3.15 -3.34 19.69
C MET A 51 -4.55 -3.95 19.66
N ASP A 52 -5.56 -3.24 19.13
CA ASP A 52 -6.90 -3.82 18.93
C ASP A 52 -6.85 -4.99 17.94
N TYR A 53 -6.05 -4.90 16.87
CA TYR A 53 -5.80 -6.05 15.98
C TYR A 53 -5.01 -7.18 16.63
N ALA A 54 -4.17 -6.87 17.62
CA ALA A 54 -3.40 -7.87 18.36
C ALA A 54 -4.19 -8.58 19.47
N LYS A 55 -5.22 -7.93 20.04
CA LYS A 55 -6.04 -8.47 21.15
C LYS A 55 -6.55 -9.89 20.96
N PRO A 56 -7.07 -10.30 19.78
CA PRO A 56 -7.54 -11.68 19.58
C PRO A 56 -6.44 -12.72 19.77
N PHE A 57 -5.17 -12.30 19.65
CA PHE A 57 -4.00 -13.18 19.72
C PHE A 57 -3.24 -13.09 21.05
N TYR A 58 -3.86 -12.58 22.14
CA TYR A 58 -3.20 -12.34 23.42
C TYR A 58 -2.54 -13.60 24.01
N ARG A 59 -3.16 -14.79 23.80
CA ARG A 59 -2.61 -16.07 24.28
C ARG A 59 -1.25 -16.38 23.65
N GLN A 60 -1.11 -16.14 22.36
CA GLN A 60 0.15 -16.33 21.62
C GLN A 60 1.23 -15.38 22.15
N PHE A 61 0.87 -14.11 22.40
CA PHE A 61 1.82 -13.14 22.97
C PHE A 61 2.24 -13.50 24.39
N ILE A 62 1.36 -14.07 25.22
CA ILE A 62 1.72 -14.59 26.57
C ILE A 62 2.74 -15.71 26.43
N VAL A 63 2.51 -16.69 25.52
CA VAL A 63 3.45 -17.79 25.28
C VAL A 63 4.81 -17.25 24.79
N VAL A 64 4.79 -16.30 23.85
CA VAL A 64 6.01 -15.63 23.36
C VAL A 64 6.75 -14.94 24.50
N GLY A 65 6.03 -14.22 25.37
CA GLY A 65 6.59 -13.58 26.56
C GLY A 65 7.26 -14.56 27.51
N PHE A 66 6.60 -15.70 27.77
CA PHE A 66 7.17 -16.78 28.60
C PHE A 66 8.45 -17.37 28.00
N LEU A 67 8.44 -17.69 26.69
CA LEU A 67 9.64 -18.19 25.99
C LEU A 67 10.77 -17.15 25.97
N MET A 68 10.42 -15.85 25.86
CA MET A 68 11.37 -14.76 25.92
C MET A 68 12.08 -14.67 27.27
N LEU A 69 11.39 -14.93 28.39
CA LEU A 69 11.98 -14.93 29.73
C LEU A 69 13.10 -15.98 29.82
N PHE A 70 12.94 -17.18 29.23
CA PHE A 70 14.01 -18.18 29.19
C PHE A 70 15.19 -17.71 28.38
N SER A 71 14.97 -17.04 27.24
CA SER A 71 16.06 -16.47 26.45
C SER A 71 16.80 -15.37 27.20
N ILE A 72 16.08 -14.51 27.93
CA ILE A 72 16.68 -13.47 28.77
C ILE A 72 17.48 -14.10 29.91
N ALA A 73 16.92 -15.11 30.59
CA ALA A 73 17.62 -15.83 31.66
C ALA A 73 18.93 -16.45 31.17
N TYR A 74 18.94 -17.04 29.97
CA TYR A 74 20.16 -17.52 29.33
C TYR A 74 21.18 -16.39 29.10
N ASP A 75 20.75 -15.23 28.61
CA ASP A 75 21.63 -14.11 28.36
C ASP A 75 22.29 -13.58 29.65
N ILE A 76 21.60 -13.68 30.79
CA ILE A 76 22.09 -13.28 32.12
C ILE A 76 22.94 -14.37 32.76
N ILE A 77 22.52 -15.63 32.73
CA ILE A 77 23.17 -16.74 33.46
C ILE A 77 24.42 -17.25 32.71
N SER A 78 24.42 -17.20 31.39
CA SER A 78 25.53 -17.73 30.55
C SER A 78 26.90 -17.15 30.94
N PRO A 79 27.13 -15.85 31.14
CA PRO A 79 28.43 -15.32 31.57
C PRO A 79 28.86 -15.79 32.97
N LEU A 80 27.87 -15.97 33.88
CA LEU A 80 28.17 -16.48 35.23
C LEU A 80 28.70 -17.92 35.22
N ILE A 81 28.06 -18.77 34.40
CA ILE A 81 28.50 -20.17 34.25
C ILE A 81 29.89 -20.23 33.65
N VAL A 82 30.14 -19.42 32.58
CA VAL A 82 31.47 -19.41 31.92
C VAL A 82 32.55 -18.93 32.88
N GLY A 83 32.26 -17.86 33.67
CA GLY A 83 33.18 -17.42 34.73
C GLY A 83 33.44 -18.48 35.79
N LYS A 84 32.41 -19.27 36.17
CA LYS A 84 32.58 -20.36 37.12
C LYS A 84 33.39 -21.52 36.56
N ILE A 85 33.19 -21.85 35.29
CA ILE A 85 34.02 -22.85 34.57
C ILE A 85 35.49 -22.42 34.53
N GLU A 86 35.76 -21.15 34.27
CA GLU A 86 37.11 -20.59 34.25
C GLU A 86 37.79 -20.70 35.62
N GLU A 87 37.09 -20.32 36.70
CA GLU A 87 37.60 -20.46 38.07
C GLU A 87 37.98 -21.91 38.42
N LEU A 88 37.18 -22.90 37.94
CA LEU A 88 37.46 -24.32 38.13
C LEU A 88 38.67 -24.79 37.33
N VAL A 89 38.94 -24.22 36.17
CA VAL A 89 40.09 -24.55 35.33
C VAL A 89 41.40 -23.99 35.91
N VAL A 90 41.36 -22.73 36.39
CA VAL A 90 42.53 -22.04 36.94
C VAL A 90 42.86 -22.48 38.37
N GLY A 91 41.84 -22.85 39.16
CA GLY A 91 41.97 -23.25 40.55
C GLY A 91 42.26 -24.76 40.73
N LYS A 92 41.52 -25.41 41.64
CA LYS A 92 41.62 -26.87 41.82
C LYS A 92 40.89 -27.60 40.71
N PHE A 93 41.65 -28.10 39.72
CA PHE A 93 41.08 -28.82 38.58
C PHE A 93 40.38 -30.12 39.01
N ALA A 94 39.04 -30.15 38.88
CA ALA A 94 38.22 -31.32 39.16
C ALA A 94 37.42 -31.69 37.92
N LEU A 95 37.84 -32.72 37.18
CA LEU A 95 37.26 -33.10 35.89
C LEU A 95 35.76 -33.37 35.95
N ASN A 96 35.28 -34.06 36.99
CA ASN A 96 33.84 -34.38 37.15
C ASN A 96 32.99 -33.13 37.37
N THR A 97 33.47 -32.17 38.16
CA THR A 97 32.80 -30.89 38.40
C THR A 97 32.77 -30.03 37.16
N LEU A 98 33.92 -29.98 36.43
CA LEU A 98 34.02 -29.27 35.17
C LEU A 98 33.01 -29.82 34.15
N PHE A 99 32.99 -31.16 33.99
CA PHE A 99 32.06 -31.81 33.07
C PHE A 99 30.58 -31.49 33.40
N LEU A 100 30.24 -31.48 34.70
CA LEU A 100 28.88 -31.13 35.15
C LEU A 100 28.50 -29.69 34.74
N TRP A 101 29.38 -28.70 34.92
CA TRP A 101 29.14 -27.31 34.55
C TRP A 101 29.07 -27.13 33.04
N VAL A 102 29.93 -27.78 32.27
CA VAL A 102 29.90 -27.75 30.80
C VAL A 102 28.63 -28.41 30.26
N ALA A 103 28.23 -29.57 30.81
CA ALA A 103 26.99 -30.23 30.43
C ALA A 103 25.76 -29.38 30.79
N GLY A 104 25.76 -28.73 31.98
CA GLY A 104 24.72 -27.79 32.38
C GLY A 104 24.62 -26.58 31.45
N TYR A 105 25.76 -26.01 31.07
CA TYR A 105 25.83 -24.93 30.10
C TYR A 105 25.24 -25.34 28.73
N ALA A 106 25.64 -26.52 28.23
CA ALA A 106 25.14 -27.06 26.98
C ALA A 106 23.61 -27.30 27.02
N ALA A 107 23.10 -27.81 28.14
CA ALA A 107 21.68 -28.04 28.34
C ALA A 107 20.89 -26.71 28.30
N ILE A 108 21.34 -25.68 29.04
CA ILE A 108 20.70 -24.34 29.05
C ILE A 108 20.77 -23.70 27.66
N LEU A 109 21.88 -23.87 26.93
CA LEU A 109 22.04 -23.39 25.55
C LEU A 109 20.99 -24.03 24.62
N LEU A 110 20.86 -25.38 24.67
CA LEU A 110 19.87 -26.09 23.84
C LEU A 110 18.42 -25.67 24.16
N VAL A 111 18.11 -25.53 25.44
CA VAL A 111 16.78 -25.02 25.86
C VAL A 111 16.54 -23.61 25.35
N SER A 112 17.53 -22.72 25.50
CA SER A 112 17.41 -21.34 24.99
C SER A 112 17.24 -21.30 23.47
N MET A 113 17.99 -22.14 22.74
CA MET A 113 17.86 -22.27 21.27
C MET A 113 16.46 -22.75 20.88
N ALA A 114 15.93 -23.78 21.54
CA ALA A 114 14.57 -24.26 21.30
C ALA A 114 13.52 -23.18 21.60
N CYS A 115 13.64 -22.51 22.76
CA CYS A 115 12.73 -21.42 23.14
C CYS A 115 12.76 -20.27 22.11
N THR A 116 13.94 -19.87 21.66
CA THR A 116 14.09 -18.81 20.65
C THR A 116 13.47 -19.22 19.30
N TYR A 117 13.66 -20.48 18.90
CA TYR A 117 13.05 -21.02 17.68
C TYR A 117 11.51 -20.99 17.74
N PHE A 118 10.93 -21.56 18.81
CA PHE A 118 9.47 -21.57 18.97
C PHE A 118 8.89 -20.15 19.12
N GLN A 119 9.57 -19.28 19.84
CA GLN A 119 9.22 -17.86 19.95
C GLN A 119 9.15 -17.21 18.57
N ALA A 120 10.18 -17.37 17.73
CA ALA A 120 10.22 -16.79 16.39
C ALA A 120 9.12 -17.33 15.49
N VAL A 121 8.86 -18.66 15.51
CA VAL A 121 7.81 -19.29 14.70
C VAL A 121 6.41 -18.81 15.12
N ILE A 122 6.12 -18.80 16.43
CA ILE A 122 4.81 -18.35 16.94
C ILE A 122 4.61 -16.88 16.59
N LEU A 123 5.61 -16.04 16.84
CA LEU A 123 5.54 -14.62 16.57
C LEU A 123 5.32 -14.31 15.08
N GLN A 124 6.06 -15.01 14.20
CA GLN A 124 5.91 -14.85 12.75
C GLN A 124 4.52 -15.27 12.27
N LYS A 125 4.02 -16.43 12.71
CA LYS A 125 2.66 -16.88 12.36
C LYS A 125 1.60 -15.91 12.85
N THR A 126 1.70 -15.47 14.10
CA THR A 126 0.74 -14.54 14.72
C THR A 126 0.77 -13.18 14.01
N GLY A 127 1.95 -12.63 13.78
CA GLY A 127 2.09 -11.35 13.07
C GLY A 127 1.53 -11.39 11.65
N GLN A 128 1.78 -12.47 10.89
CA GLN A 128 1.21 -12.62 9.55
C GLN A 128 -0.32 -12.75 9.59
N LYS A 129 -0.89 -13.42 10.61
CA LYS A 129 -2.35 -13.52 10.75
C LYS A 129 -2.99 -12.18 11.08
N ILE A 130 -2.38 -11.38 11.96
CA ILE A 130 -2.82 -10.01 12.26
C ILE A 130 -2.86 -9.18 10.97
N ILE A 131 -1.80 -9.25 10.16
CA ILE A 131 -1.70 -8.49 8.92
C ILE A 131 -2.69 -8.99 7.86
N SER A 132 -2.92 -10.31 7.79
CA SER A 132 -3.95 -10.87 6.91
C SER A 132 -5.32 -10.28 7.21
N ASN A 133 -5.70 -10.24 8.51
CA ASN A 133 -6.98 -9.65 8.92
C ASN A 133 -7.04 -8.14 8.58
N MET A 134 -5.96 -7.40 8.85
CA MET A 134 -5.90 -5.96 8.51
C MET A 134 -6.02 -5.71 7.00
N ARG A 135 -5.41 -6.56 6.17
CA ARG A 135 -5.54 -6.46 4.70
C ARG A 135 -6.95 -6.77 4.23
N GLU A 136 -7.58 -7.77 4.83
CA GLU A 136 -8.95 -8.14 4.53
C GLU A 136 -9.90 -6.98 4.88
N ASP A 137 -9.81 -6.44 6.10
CA ASP A 137 -10.60 -5.28 6.52
C ASP A 137 -10.38 -4.07 5.60
N LEU A 138 -9.11 -3.79 5.25
CA LEU A 138 -8.78 -2.69 4.35
C LEU A 138 -9.34 -2.90 2.95
N PHE A 139 -9.25 -4.12 2.41
CA PHE A 139 -9.77 -4.44 1.09
C PHE A 139 -11.29 -4.34 1.04
N VAL A 140 -11.99 -4.95 2.01
CA VAL A 140 -13.45 -4.86 2.15
C VAL A 140 -13.91 -3.39 2.31
N HIS A 141 -13.13 -2.60 3.05
CA HIS A 141 -13.44 -1.18 3.21
C HIS A 141 -13.26 -0.39 1.91
N ILE A 142 -12.18 -0.65 1.16
CA ILE A 142 -11.94 -0.04 -0.16
C ILE A 142 -13.08 -0.37 -1.14
N GLU A 143 -13.58 -1.61 -1.15
CA GLU A 143 -14.69 -2.02 -1.99
C GLU A 143 -16.02 -1.29 -1.66
N ARG A 144 -16.16 -0.82 -0.42
CA ARG A 144 -17.34 -0.05 0.02
C ARG A 144 -17.26 1.45 -0.27
N LEU A 145 -16.09 1.95 -0.65
CA LEU A 145 -15.92 3.37 -0.99
C LEU A 145 -16.74 3.72 -2.23
N SER A 146 -17.25 4.94 -2.28
CA SER A 146 -18.00 5.44 -3.44
C SER A 146 -17.09 5.58 -4.67
N HIS A 147 -17.69 5.54 -5.85
CA HIS A 147 -16.98 5.76 -7.12
C HIS A 147 -16.24 7.10 -7.15
N GLU A 148 -16.84 8.15 -6.59
CA GLU A 148 -16.22 9.47 -6.42
C GLU A 148 -14.90 9.37 -5.63
N GLN A 149 -14.91 8.72 -4.45
CA GLN A 149 -13.73 8.56 -3.60
C GLN A 149 -12.63 7.72 -4.27
N LEU A 150 -13.03 6.67 -5.01
CA LEU A 150 -12.09 5.84 -5.76
C LEU A 150 -11.44 6.61 -6.93
N ASN A 151 -12.14 7.55 -7.55
CA ASN A 151 -11.58 8.42 -8.59
C ASN A 151 -10.63 9.49 -8.03
N GLU A 152 -10.87 9.97 -6.80
CA GLU A 152 -9.97 10.92 -6.14
C GLU A 152 -8.65 10.29 -5.67
N ILE A 153 -8.65 8.98 -5.39
CA ILE A 153 -7.50 8.26 -4.85
C ILE A 153 -6.83 7.44 -5.96
N PRO A 154 -5.59 7.75 -6.37
CA PRO A 154 -4.89 6.94 -7.37
C PRO A 154 -4.82 5.46 -6.96
N VAL A 155 -5.15 4.54 -7.87
CA VAL A 155 -5.15 3.08 -7.62
C VAL A 155 -3.81 2.59 -7.07
N GLY A 156 -2.68 3.08 -7.60
CA GLY A 156 -1.34 2.76 -7.10
C GLY A 156 -1.13 3.13 -5.63
N LYS A 157 -1.81 4.17 -5.14
CA LYS A 157 -1.78 4.54 -3.71
C LYS A 157 -2.52 3.49 -2.87
N LEU A 158 -3.69 3.04 -3.30
CA LEU A 158 -4.47 1.99 -2.62
C LEU A 158 -3.68 0.66 -2.57
N VAL A 159 -3.10 0.25 -3.70
CA VAL A 159 -2.24 -0.94 -3.78
C VAL A 159 -1.06 -0.82 -2.81
N THR A 160 -0.36 0.32 -2.78
CA THR A 160 0.77 0.54 -1.86
C THR A 160 0.35 0.45 -0.40
N ARG A 161 -0.86 0.95 -0.03
CA ARG A 161 -1.38 0.83 1.35
C ARG A 161 -1.65 -0.62 1.71
N THR A 162 -2.29 -1.38 0.80
CA THR A 162 -2.65 -2.78 1.04
C THR A 162 -1.44 -3.71 1.08
N THR A 163 -0.36 -3.39 0.35
CA THR A 163 0.83 -4.25 0.25
C THR A 163 1.99 -3.75 1.11
N ASN A 164 2.61 -2.63 0.74
CA ASN A 164 3.87 -2.17 1.33
C ASN A 164 3.70 -1.62 2.75
N ASP A 165 2.66 -0.79 2.96
CA ASP A 165 2.43 -0.19 4.29
C ASP A 165 2.00 -1.26 5.31
N THR A 166 1.18 -2.23 4.92
CA THR A 166 0.84 -3.37 5.79
C THR A 166 2.06 -4.26 6.07
N ASN A 167 3.00 -4.42 5.12
CA ASN A 167 4.26 -5.13 5.36
C ASN A 167 5.14 -4.42 6.40
N ALA A 168 5.21 -3.08 6.38
CA ALA A 168 5.93 -2.32 7.39
C ALA A 168 5.33 -2.52 8.80
N ILE A 169 4.00 -2.59 8.90
CA ILE A 169 3.29 -2.92 10.14
C ILE A 169 3.56 -4.37 10.56
N SER A 170 3.64 -5.31 9.61
CA SER A 170 4.01 -6.71 9.88
C SER A 170 5.35 -6.81 10.61
N LEU A 171 6.38 -6.12 10.14
CA LEU A 171 7.70 -6.10 10.76
C LEU A 171 7.65 -5.58 12.21
N MET A 172 6.73 -4.69 12.52
CA MET A 172 6.53 -4.22 13.89
C MET A 172 6.06 -5.36 14.80
N PHE A 173 5.04 -6.12 14.41
CA PHE A 173 4.50 -7.22 15.20
C PHE A 173 5.43 -8.44 15.25
N THR A 174 6.10 -8.78 14.14
CA THR A 174 6.93 -9.98 14.04
C THR A 174 8.31 -9.83 14.67
N ASN A 175 8.86 -8.62 14.74
CA ASN A 175 10.23 -8.41 15.17
C ASN A 175 10.40 -7.26 16.18
N LEU A 176 9.87 -6.07 15.88
CA LEU A 176 10.29 -4.86 16.58
C LEU A 176 9.85 -4.82 18.04
N LEU A 177 8.56 -5.04 18.32
CA LEU A 177 8.01 -4.92 19.68
C LEU A 177 8.66 -5.92 20.66
N VAL A 178 8.80 -7.18 20.22
CA VAL A 178 9.39 -8.22 21.07
C VAL A 178 10.89 -7.98 21.28
N ASN A 179 11.62 -7.58 20.23
CA ASN A 179 13.04 -7.27 20.37
C ASN A 179 13.30 -6.03 21.22
N LEU A 180 12.45 -4.99 21.13
CA LEU A 180 12.53 -3.83 22.02
C LEU A 180 12.35 -4.23 23.48
N LEU A 181 11.32 -5.03 23.77
CA LEU A 181 11.06 -5.54 25.13
C LEU A 181 12.21 -6.44 25.60
N LYS A 182 12.67 -7.38 24.77
CA LYS A 182 13.80 -8.26 25.10
C LYS A 182 15.05 -7.45 25.41
N ASN A 183 15.45 -6.51 24.55
CA ASN A 183 16.64 -5.69 24.75
C ASN A 183 16.56 -4.86 26.03
N PHE A 184 15.38 -4.31 26.34
CA PHE A 184 15.13 -3.55 27.57
C PHE A 184 15.33 -4.42 28.81
N PHE A 185 14.72 -5.60 28.87
CA PHE A 185 14.85 -6.51 30.00
C PHE A 185 16.28 -7.12 30.12
N VAL A 186 16.94 -7.39 29.00
CA VAL A 186 18.34 -7.87 28.98
C VAL A 186 19.27 -6.82 29.56
N ILE A 187 19.15 -5.54 29.19
CA ILE A 187 19.96 -4.45 29.75
C ILE A 187 19.77 -4.36 31.27
N ILE A 188 18.54 -4.36 31.75
CA ILE A 188 18.25 -4.28 33.19
C ILE A 188 18.78 -5.52 33.91
N GLY A 189 18.51 -6.71 33.38
CA GLY A 189 18.95 -7.97 33.98
C GLY A 189 20.47 -8.11 34.06
N ILE A 190 21.19 -7.71 33.00
CA ILE A 190 22.66 -7.70 33.00
C ILE A 190 23.19 -6.67 34.00
N LEU A 191 22.60 -5.46 34.05
CA LEU A 191 23.02 -4.44 35.02
C LEU A 191 22.87 -4.93 36.47
N ILE A 192 21.74 -5.56 36.77
CA ILE A 192 21.51 -6.15 38.11
C ILE A 192 22.54 -7.26 38.37
N ALA A 193 22.79 -8.17 37.43
CA ALA A 193 23.77 -9.24 37.58
C ALA A 193 25.18 -8.71 37.79
N MET A 194 25.61 -7.68 37.07
CA MET A 194 26.90 -7.02 37.23
C MET A 194 27.04 -6.38 38.60
N LEU A 195 25.99 -5.69 39.10
CA LEU A 195 25.99 -5.05 40.44
C LEU A 195 26.13 -6.09 41.56
N PHE A 196 25.47 -7.25 41.42
CA PHE A 196 25.60 -8.34 42.40
C PHE A 196 26.97 -9.02 42.37
N LEU A 197 27.63 -9.10 41.20
CA LEU A 197 28.98 -9.68 41.07
C LEU A 197 30.03 -8.75 41.67
N ASN A 198 30.09 -7.50 41.21
CA ASN A 198 31.04 -6.52 41.68
C ASN A 198 30.56 -5.10 41.31
N TYR A 199 30.19 -4.32 42.32
CA TYR A 199 29.63 -2.96 42.08
C TYR A 199 30.67 -1.97 41.56
N GLU A 200 31.98 -2.17 41.88
CA GLU A 200 33.06 -1.27 41.44
C GLU A 200 33.35 -1.40 39.95
N LEU A 201 33.47 -2.63 39.46
CA LEU A 201 33.65 -2.91 38.05
C LEU A 201 32.39 -2.46 37.26
N THR A 202 31.21 -2.59 37.87
CA THR A 202 29.95 -2.10 37.28
C THR A 202 29.95 -0.59 37.13
N LEU A 203 30.38 0.13 38.16
CA LEU A 203 30.47 1.60 38.12
C LEU A 203 31.43 2.05 37.00
N MET A 204 32.58 1.37 36.87
CA MET A 204 33.53 1.61 35.78
C MET A 204 32.87 1.46 34.40
N VAL A 205 32.13 0.37 34.17
CA VAL A 205 31.41 0.17 32.91
C VAL A 205 30.34 1.23 32.68
N LEU A 206 29.60 1.60 33.73
CA LEU A 206 28.57 2.64 33.65
C LEU A 206 29.13 4.02 33.28
N CYS A 207 30.39 4.33 33.59
CA CYS A 207 31.04 5.58 33.17
C CYS A 207 31.11 5.70 31.63
N PHE A 208 31.08 4.61 30.86
CA PHE A 208 31.06 4.64 29.39
C PHE A 208 29.66 4.86 28.81
N VAL A 209 28.59 4.58 29.57
CA VAL A 209 27.19 4.67 29.07
C VAL A 209 26.81 6.09 28.63
N PRO A 210 27.11 7.17 29.37
CA PRO A 210 26.80 8.53 28.91
C PRO A 210 27.41 8.86 27.54
N PHE A 211 28.65 8.38 27.27
CA PHE A 211 29.32 8.61 25.99
C PHE A 211 28.62 7.86 24.85
N ILE A 212 28.16 6.62 25.09
CA ILE A 212 27.41 5.85 24.09
C ILE A 212 26.09 6.52 23.78
N VAL A 213 25.36 6.96 24.81
CA VAL A 213 24.08 7.67 24.65
C VAL A 213 24.30 8.96 23.86
N LEU A 214 25.31 9.75 24.23
CA LEU A 214 25.66 10.98 23.51
C LEU A 214 25.98 10.72 22.04
N PHE A 215 26.85 9.72 21.75
CA PHE A 215 27.21 9.36 20.38
C PHE A 215 25.99 8.84 19.59
N SER A 216 25.11 8.08 20.24
CA SER A 216 23.88 7.60 19.62
C SER A 216 22.93 8.75 19.24
N ILE A 217 22.80 9.77 20.09
CA ILE A 217 21.98 10.98 19.81
C ILE A 217 22.59 11.75 18.63
N ILE A 218 23.89 11.95 18.61
CA ILE A 218 24.61 12.65 17.54
C ILE A 218 24.44 11.88 16.22
N PHE A 219 24.73 10.58 16.24
CA PHE A 219 24.57 9.69 15.09
C PHE A 219 23.15 9.74 14.52
N ARG A 220 22.14 9.68 15.39
CA ARG A 220 20.73 9.76 14.97
C ARG A 220 20.44 11.00 14.12
N LYS A 221 21.02 12.15 14.49
CA LYS A 221 20.86 13.41 13.73
C LYS A 221 21.47 13.32 12.34
N PHE A 222 22.72 12.88 12.23
CA PHE A 222 23.44 12.76 10.97
C PHE A 222 22.86 11.64 10.07
N SER A 223 22.59 10.48 10.65
CA SER A 223 21.99 9.34 9.96
C SER A 223 20.63 9.69 9.35
N ARG A 224 19.77 10.39 10.09
CA ARG A 224 18.45 10.84 9.59
C ARG A 224 18.60 11.75 8.38
N ARG A 225 19.55 12.70 8.41
CA ARG A 225 19.80 13.61 7.29
C ARG A 225 20.31 12.87 6.05
N ALA A 226 21.29 11.98 6.24
CA ALA A 226 21.85 11.19 5.14
C ALA A 226 20.80 10.24 4.53
N HIS A 227 20.03 9.56 5.38
CA HIS A 227 18.97 8.66 4.94
C HIS A 227 17.86 9.38 4.15
N ARG A 228 17.49 10.60 4.57
CA ARG A 228 16.53 11.44 3.84
C ARG A 228 17.05 11.80 2.45
N LYS A 229 18.32 12.24 2.35
CA LYS A 229 18.95 12.59 1.07
C LYS A 229 18.97 11.41 0.09
N VAL A 230 19.31 10.21 0.58
CA VAL A 230 19.26 8.96 -0.22
C VAL A 230 17.82 8.69 -0.69
N LYS A 231 16.84 8.83 0.19
CA LYS A 231 15.43 8.61 -0.15
C LYS A 231 14.95 9.59 -1.21
N ASP A 232 15.29 10.88 -1.11
CA ASP A 232 14.92 11.91 -2.09
C ASP A 232 15.52 11.58 -3.46
N CYS A 233 16.82 11.28 -3.53
CA CYS A 233 17.48 10.90 -4.79
C CYS A 233 16.92 9.58 -5.37
N THR A 234 16.53 8.61 -4.52
CA THR A 234 15.88 7.37 -4.97
C THR A 234 14.50 7.66 -5.58
N THR A 235 13.74 8.56 -4.97
CA THR A 235 12.43 8.99 -5.51
C THR A 235 12.61 9.68 -6.85
N ASP A 236 13.60 10.57 -7.00
CA ASP A 236 13.91 11.28 -8.24
C ASP A 236 14.28 10.31 -9.38
N ILE A 237 15.08 9.28 -9.09
CA ILE A 237 15.41 8.22 -10.06
C ILE A 237 14.18 7.42 -10.46
N ASN A 238 13.37 6.98 -9.48
CA ASN A 238 12.18 6.18 -9.76
C ASN A 238 11.15 6.96 -10.59
N THR A 239 10.95 8.24 -10.29
CA THR A 239 10.08 9.12 -11.10
C THR A 239 10.62 9.24 -12.51
N TYR A 240 11.91 9.51 -12.65
CA TYR A 240 12.56 9.62 -13.95
C TYR A 240 12.44 8.35 -14.79
N LEU A 241 12.69 7.17 -14.18
CA LEU A 241 12.55 5.87 -14.84
C LEU A 241 11.11 5.62 -15.28
N SER A 242 10.13 5.89 -14.39
CA SER A 242 8.71 5.72 -14.71
C SER A 242 8.28 6.56 -15.90
N GLU A 243 8.66 7.85 -15.93
CA GLU A 243 8.33 8.75 -17.04
C GLU A 243 9.01 8.33 -18.35
N ASN A 244 10.32 8.03 -18.30
CA ASN A 244 11.08 7.73 -19.52
C ASN A 244 10.76 6.34 -20.09
N LEU A 245 10.50 5.33 -19.26
CA LEU A 245 10.06 4.01 -19.72
C LEU A 245 8.66 4.09 -20.34
N SER A 246 7.74 4.83 -19.74
CA SER A 246 6.43 5.08 -20.33
C SER A 246 6.50 5.86 -21.65
N GLY A 247 7.44 6.81 -21.74
CA GLY A 247 7.69 7.64 -22.92
C GLY A 247 8.75 7.09 -23.88
N MET A 248 9.22 5.85 -23.71
CA MET A 248 10.36 5.30 -24.48
C MET A 248 10.16 5.39 -25.99
N LYS A 249 8.96 5.08 -26.47
CA LYS A 249 8.62 5.18 -27.90
C LYS A 249 8.84 6.60 -28.45
N ILE A 250 8.47 7.62 -27.68
CA ILE A 250 8.68 9.03 -28.05
C ILE A 250 10.18 9.36 -28.11
N THR A 251 10.93 8.92 -27.08
CA THR A 251 12.39 9.12 -27.01
C THR A 251 13.07 8.54 -28.25
N GLN A 252 12.70 7.33 -28.67
CA GLN A 252 13.24 6.66 -29.87
C GLN A 252 12.85 7.37 -31.18
N ILE A 253 11.57 7.76 -31.33
CA ILE A 253 11.11 8.47 -32.53
C ILE A 253 11.87 9.80 -32.74
N PHE A 254 12.24 10.48 -31.64
CA PHE A 254 12.95 11.74 -31.70
C PHE A 254 14.50 11.62 -31.58
N ASN A 255 15.04 10.38 -31.56
CA ASN A 255 16.48 10.08 -31.42
C ASN A 255 17.12 10.83 -30.24
N ARG A 256 16.48 10.74 -29.04
CA ARG A 256 16.91 11.46 -27.84
C ARG A 256 17.52 10.54 -26.77
N GLU A 257 17.89 9.33 -27.11
CA GLU A 257 18.43 8.31 -26.19
C GLU A 257 19.68 8.81 -25.47
N ASP A 258 20.64 9.41 -26.21
CA ASP A 258 21.88 9.94 -25.62
C ASP A 258 21.64 11.09 -24.64
N ALA A 259 20.66 11.96 -24.91
CA ALA A 259 20.30 13.02 -24.00
C ALA A 259 19.68 12.47 -22.72
N LYS A 260 18.76 11.51 -22.87
CA LYS A 260 18.11 10.83 -21.73
C LYS A 260 19.08 9.99 -20.91
N MET A 261 20.06 9.36 -21.55
CA MET A 261 21.13 8.64 -20.86
C MET A 261 22.02 9.56 -20.02
N ARG A 262 22.34 10.77 -20.49
CA ARG A 262 23.09 11.77 -19.70
C ARG A 262 22.30 12.21 -18.47
N GLU A 263 21.00 12.56 -18.64
CA GLU A 263 20.11 12.92 -17.52
C GLU A 263 20.03 11.79 -16.47
N PHE A 264 19.91 10.54 -16.93
CA PHE A 264 19.92 9.37 -16.05
C PHE A 264 21.23 9.22 -15.29
N THR A 265 22.35 9.38 -15.99
CA THR A 265 23.70 9.29 -15.39
C THR A 265 23.89 10.35 -14.31
N ASP A 266 23.43 11.58 -14.53
CA ASP A 266 23.52 12.66 -13.54
C ASP A 266 22.69 12.33 -12.28
N LYS A 267 21.48 11.82 -12.43
CA LYS A 267 20.62 11.40 -11.32
C LYS A 267 21.20 10.18 -10.57
N SER A 268 21.74 9.22 -11.31
CA SER A 268 22.43 8.05 -10.76
C SER A 268 23.66 8.44 -9.96
N ASN A 269 24.48 9.35 -10.47
CA ASN A 269 25.63 9.91 -9.77
C ASN A 269 25.25 10.71 -8.52
N ALA A 270 24.11 11.43 -8.57
CA ALA A 270 23.58 12.12 -7.38
C ALA A 270 23.18 11.12 -6.29
N LEU A 271 22.49 10.01 -6.64
CA LEU A 271 22.18 8.93 -5.72
C LEU A 271 23.45 8.29 -5.17
N GLY A 272 24.44 7.98 -6.02
CA GLY A 272 25.74 7.42 -5.60
C GLY A 272 26.43 8.30 -4.57
N ARG A 273 26.48 9.63 -4.79
CA ARG A 273 27.03 10.59 -3.81
C ARG A 273 26.25 10.61 -2.50
N ALA A 274 24.93 10.57 -2.56
CA ALA A 274 24.08 10.52 -1.36
C ALA A 274 24.31 9.23 -0.56
N GLN A 275 24.47 8.08 -1.23
CA GLN A 275 24.81 6.80 -0.60
C GLN A 275 26.21 6.83 0.01
N GLN A 276 27.19 7.40 -0.66
CA GLN A 276 28.55 7.58 -0.10
C GLN A 276 28.54 8.42 1.17
N GLU A 277 27.79 9.54 1.21
CA GLU A 277 27.62 10.34 2.43
C GLU A 277 26.99 9.52 3.56
N GLN A 278 25.99 8.68 3.24
CA GLN A 278 25.38 7.78 4.22
C GLN A 278 26.38 6.75 4.76
N ILE A 279 27.12 6.07 3.87
CA ILE A 279 28.15 5.10 4.25
C ILE A 279 29.23 5.75 5.11
N PHE A 280 29.63 6.99 4.82
CA PHE A 280 30.61 7.73 5.60
C PHE A 280 30.11 8.00 7.02
N VAL A 281 28.84 8.39 7.20
CA VAL A 281 28.24 8.58 8.53
C VAL A 281 28.25 7.28 9.33
N PHE A 282 27.88 6.14 8.72
CA PHE A 282 27.91 4.85 9.39
C PHE A 282 29.34 4.36 9.63
N GLY A 283 30.24 4.61 8.69
CA GLY A 283 31.66 4.23 8.76
C GLY A 283 32.43 4.94 9.87
N ILE A 284 31.98 6.13 10.31
CA ILE A 284 32.54 6.80 11.48
C ILE A 284 31.89 6.30 12.78
N PHE A 285 30.56 6.19 12.80
CA PHE A 285 29.84 5.88 14.03
C PHE A 285 30.15 4.48 14.59
N ARG A 286 30.08 3.45 13.73
CA ARG A 286 30.32 2.07 14.18
C ARG A 286 31.70 1.86 14.80
N PRO A 287 32.82 2.29 14.20
CA PRO A 287 34.13 2.21 14.83
C PRO A 287 34.23 3.00 16.13
N LEU A 288 33.60 4.18 16.23
CA LEU A 288 33.62 4.96 17.48
C LEU A 288 32.97 4.23 18.65
N VAL A 289 31.79 3.64 18.44
CA VAL A 289 31.12 2.83 19.46
C VAL A 289 31.95 1.58 19.79
N TYR A 290 32.56 0.95 18.77
CA TYR A 290 33.48 -0.18 18.99
C TYR A 290 34.74 0.23 19.80
N MET A 291 35.30 1.42 19.55
CA MET A 291 36.39 1.96 20.37
C MET A 291 36.00 2.14 21.83
N LEU A 292 34.77 2.65 22.12
CA LEU A 292 34.26 2.75 23.48
C LEU A 292 34.12 1.37 24.14
N TYR A 293 33.61 0.38 23.39
CA TYR A 293 33.55 -1.00 23.85
C TYR A 293 34.91 -1.55 24.18
N ILE A 294 35.89 -1.45 23.27
CA ILE A 294 37.27 -1.90 23.51
C ILE A 294 37.92 -1.15 24.65
N SER A 295 37.70 0.19 24.77
CA SER A 295 38.23 0.97 25.89
C SER A 295 37.66 0.50 27.24
N SER A 296 36.39 0.16 27.29
CA SER A 296 35.76 -0.44 28.47
C SER A 296 36.36 -1.81 28.82
N VAL A 297 36.64 -2.65 27.82
CA VAL A 297 37.32 -3.95 28.01
C VAL A 297 38.76 -3.77 28.49
N LEU A 298 39.51 -2.82 27.90
CA LEU A 298 40.88 -2.52 28.35
C LEU A 298 40.94 -2.03 29.79
N CYS A 299 39.99 -1.16 30.16
CA CYS A 299 39.83 -0.70 31.54
C CYS A 299 39.50 -1.86 32.49
N LEU A 300 38.61 -2.78 32.08
CA LEU A 300 38.30 -3.99 32.84
C LEU A 300 39.54 -4.86 33.06
N LEU A 301 40.28 -5.14 31.99
CA LEU A 301 41.47 -6.00 32.07
C LEU A 301 42.59 -5.36 32.93
N TYR A 302 42.77 -4.05 32.81
CA TYR A 302 43.79 -3.35 33.59
C TYR A 302 43.40 -3.25 35.08
N LEU A 303 42.23 -2.72 35.41
CA LEU A 303 41.79 -2.56 36.80
C LEU A 303 41.43 -3.88 37.46
N GLY A 304 40.70 -4.75 36.75
CA GLY A 304 40.34 -6.10 37.19
C GLY A 304 41.56 -7.00 37.36
N GLY A 305 42.48 -6.99 36.37
CA GLY A 305 43.72 -7.74 36.45
C GLY A 305 44.64 -7.27 37.60
N LYS A 306 44.77 -5.94 37.79
CA LYS A 306 45.53 -5.40 38.91
C LYS A 306 44.92 -5.81 40.24
N GLY A 307 43.59 -5.65 40.42
CA GLY A 307 42.87 -6.04 41.63
C GLY A 307 42.96 -7.56 41.91
N TYR A 308 42.95 -8.39 40.86
CA TYR A 308 43.15 -9.84 40.99
C TYR A 308 44.56 -10.19 41.50
N LEU A 309 45.60 -9.51 41.01
CA LEU A 309 47.00 -9.74 41.45
C LEU A 309 47.23 -9.22 42.86
N GLU A 310 46.61 -8.16 43.26
CA GLU A 310 46.68 -7.55 44.60
C GLU A 310 45.72 -8.21 45.61
N GLY A 311 44.84 -9.13 45.15
CA GLY A 311 43.87 -9.84 45.99
C GLY A 311 42.64 -9.04 46.40
N THR A 312 42.60 -7.75 46.05
CA THR A 312 41.51 -6.83 46.39
C THR A 312 41.25 -5.84 45.25
N SER A 313 40.00 -5.47 45.06
CA SER A 313 39.64 -4.38 44.13
C SER A 313 39.93 -3.00 44.78
N PHE A 314 39.67 -1.91 44.05
CA PHE A 314 39.97 -0.52 44.46
C PHE A 314 39.29 -0.12 45.77
N LEU A 315 38.10 -0.71 46.10
CA LEU A 315 37.32 -0.47 47.32
C LEU A 315 37.28 -1.70 48.28
N GLY A 316 38.12 -2.70 48.05
CA GLY A 316 38.32 -3.80 49.02
C GLY A 316 37.50 -5.08 48.76
N GLN A 317 36.78 -5.19 47.64
CA GLN A 317 36.13 -6.44 47.25
C GLN A 317 37.13 -7.47 46.70
N THR A 318 36.89 -8.74 46.99
CA THR A 318 37.70 -9.85 46.39
C THR A 318 37.37 -10.04 44.92
N LEU A 319 38.37 -10.06 44.07
CA LEU A 319 38.24 -10.32 42.65
C LEU A 319 38.75 -11.70 42.29
N THR A 320 37.95 -12.44 41.52
CA THR A 320 38.35 -13.75 40.96
C THR A 320 38.56 -13.61 39.46
N SER A 321 39.35 -14.53 38.85
CA SER A 321 39.56 -14.58 37.42
C SER A 321 38.25 -14.81 36.67
N GLY A 322 37.36 -15.65 37.18
CA GLY A 322 36.04 -15.90 36.61
C GLY A 322 35.12 -14.68 36.60
N MET A 323 35.24 -13.81 37.62
CA MET A 323 34.48 -12.53 37.58
C MET A 323 34.93 -11.64 36.42
N ILE A 324 36.25 -11.57 36.13
CA ILE A 324 36.78 -10.78 35.02
C ILE A 324 36.22 -11.30 33.68
N VAL A 325 36.21 -12.62 33.49
CA VAL A 325 35.67 -13.27 32.31
C VAL A 325 34.17 -13.03 32.19
N SER A 326 33.42 -13.14 33.30
CA SER A 326 31.99 -12.83 33.32
C SER A 326 31.72 -11.38 32.92
N PHE A 327 32.46 -10.41 33.46
CA PHE A 327 32.35 -8.99 33.12
C PHE A 327 32.69 -8.71 31.65
N TYR A 328 33.74 -9.37 31.12
CA TYR A 328 34.06 -9.26 29.69
C TYR A 328 32.87 -9.66 28.79
N MET A 329 32.21 -10.77 29.11
CA MET A 329 31.03 -11.23 28.38
C MET A 329 29.83 -10.28 28.59
N TYR A 330 29.64 -9.79 29.82
CA TYR A 330 28.53 -8.84 30.11
C TYR A 330 28.71 -7.51 29.41
N ILE A 331 29.92 -6.96 29.30
CA ILE A 331 30.18 -5.72 28.56
C ILE A 331 29.67 -5.87 27.13
N SER A 332 30.00 -6.96 26.44
CA SER A 332 29.52 -7.21 25.08
C SER A 332 27.98 -7.29 25.01
N LYS A 333 27.37 -8.08 25.90
CA LYS A 333 25.92 -8.26 25.96
C LYS A 333 25.16 -7.02 26.45
N PHE A 334 25.81 -6.08 27.10
CA PHE A 334 25.25 -4.81 27.54
C PHE A 334 25.29 -3.74 26.46
N PHE A 335 26.38 -3.65 25.70
CA PHE A 335 26.55 -2.62 24.65
C PHE A 335 25.76 -2.90 23.40
N ASN A 336 25.65 -4.16 22.96
CA ASN A 336 24.93 -4.54 21.74
C ASN A 336 23.45 -4.15 21.73
N PRO A 337 22.66 -4.43 22.77
CA PRO A 337 21.26 -3.98 22.84
C PRO A 337 21.09 -2.46 22.78
N ILE A 338 22.00 -1.68 23.37
CA ILE A 338 21.93 -0.21 23.35
C ILE A 338 22.08 0.31 21.91
N GLN A 339 22.98 -0.26 21.12
CA GLN A 339 23.15 0.08 19.71
C GLN A 339 21.89 -0.28 18.90
N ASN A 340 21.34 -1.47 19.10
CA ASN A 340 20.17 -1.96 18.40
C ASN A 340 18.91 -1.14 18.71
N LEU A 341 18.72 -0.68 19.95
CA LEU A 341 17.56 0.12 20.34
C LEU A 341 17.38 1.38 19.49
N ALA A 342 18.47 2.07 19.15
CA ALA A 342 18.42 3.28 18.34
C ALA A 342 17.92 3.00 16.90
N GLU A 343 18.33 1.88 16.30
CA GLU A 343 17.88 1.46 14.98
C GLU A 343 16.40 0.99 15.01
N GLN A 344 16.05 0.19 16.01
CA GLN A 344 14.69 -0.34 16.19
C GLN A 344 13.66 0.78 16.39
N PHE A 345 14.02 1.85 17.09
CA PHE A 345 13.14 3.00 17.26
C PHE A 345 12.82 3.70 15.94
N ASN A 346 13.78 3.80 15.01
CA ASN A 346 13.53 4.36 13.68
C ASN A 346 12.57 3.47 12.86
N TRP A 347 12.72 2.14 12.96
CA TRP A 347 11.80 1.20 12.32
C TRP A 347 10.38 1.31 12.90
N LEU A 348 10.26 1.48 14.23
CA LEU A 348 8.97 1.69 14.88
C LEU A 348 8.27 2.96 14.38
N GLN A 349 9.01 4.08 14.25
CA GLN A 349 8.45 5.31 13.69
C GLN A 349 8.02 5.14 12.23
N SER A 350 8.76 4.37 11.44
CA SER A 350 8.37 4.04 10.06
C SER A 350 7.10 3.21 10.02
N ALA A 351 6.97 2.21 10.90
CA ALA A 351 5.76 1.40 11.02
C ALA A 351 4.54 2.25 11.44
N PHE A 352 4.70 3.19 12.37
CA PHE A 352 3.62 4.11 12.75
C PHE A 352 3.19 5.01 11.59
N ALA A 353 4.14 5.55 10.82
CA ALA A 353 3.81 6.34 9.64
C ALA A 353 3.06 5.52 8.58
N SER A 354 3.39 4.24 8.40
CA SER A 354 2.65 3.33 7.51
C SER A 354 1.28 2.98 8.08
N ALA A 355 1.17 2.76 9.39
CA ALA A 355 -0.11 2.49 10.06
C ALA A 355 -1.08 3.67 9.94
N GLU A 356 -0.63 4.90 10.18
CA GLU A 356 -1.43 6.11 10.00
C GLU A 356 -2.00 6.23 8.58
N LYS A 357 -1.19 5.90 7.57
CA LYS A 357 -1.64 5.89 6.17
C LYS A 357 -2.69 4.82 5.88
N VAL A 358 -2.59 3.64 6.49
CA VAL A 358 -3.59 2.57 6.39
C VAL A 358 -4.87 3.00 7.10
N PHE A 359 -4.77 3.51 8.32
CA PHE A 359 -5.92 3.98 9.08
C PHE A 359 -6.60 5.17 8.42
N SER A 360 -5.86 6.07 7.75
CA SER A 360 -6.46 7.17 7.00
C SER A 360 -7.37 6.72 5.85
N ILE A 361 -7.18 5.50 5.32
CA ILE A 361 -8.13 4.90 4.36
C ILE A 361 -9.31 4.27 5.10
N LEU A 362 -9.05 3.52 6.18
CA LEU A 362 -10.10 2.88 6.97
C LEU A 362 -11.06 3.88 7.65
N ASP A 363 -10.61 5.11 7.88
CA ASP A 363 -11.41 6.19 8.48
C ASP A 363 -12.20 6.99 7.45
N LEU A 364 -12.05 6.71 6.15
CA LEU A 364 -12.87 7.34 5.12
C LEU A 364 -14.29 6.75 5.18
N GLU A 365 -15.24 7.54 5.63
CA GLU A 365 -16.64 7.13 5.55
C GLU A 365 -17.08 7.02 4.09
N PRO A 366 -17.71 5.91 3.66
CA PRO A 366 -18.29 5.80 2.33
C PRO A 366 -19.33 6.91 2.14
N LYS A 367 -19.09 7.80 1.16
CA LYS A 367 -19.99 8.94 0.89
C LYS A 367 -21.36 8.48 0.40
N MET A 368 -21.41 7.31 -0.24
CA MET A 368 -22.64 6.76 -0.77
C MET A 368 -23.10 5.58 0.07
N GLN A 369 -24.22 5.72 0.73
CA GLN A 369 -24.82 4.70 1.59
C GLN A 369 -26.31 4.58 1.30
N ASP A 370 -26.89 3.43 1.56
CA ASP A 370 -28.33 3.25 1.50
C ASP A 370 -29.00 4.03 2.62
N ALA A 371 -30.12 4.69 2.30
CA ALA A 371 -30.96 5.32 3.32
C ALA A 371 -31.49 4.24 4.29
N PRO A 372 -31.70 4.55 5.57
CA PRO A 372 -32.19 3.57 6.54
C PRO A 372 -33.53 2.94 6.17
N ASP A 373 -34.33 3.63 5.36
CA ASP A 373 -35.64 3.24 4.83
C ASP A 373 -35.60 2.80 3.36
N ALA A 374 -34.39 2.55 2.82
CA ALA A 374 -34.21 2.16 1.43
C ALA A 374 -34.88 0.82 1.12
N ILE A 375 -35.69 0.83 0.07
CA ILE A 375 -36.46 -0.32 -0.39
C ILE A 375 -35.65 -1.18 -1.37
N GLU A 376 -35.90 -2.47 -1.39
CA GLU A 376 -35.35 -3.39 -2.37
C GLU A 376 -36.28 -3.50 -3.57
N LEU A 377 -35.75 -3.27 -4.78
CA LEU A 377 -36.52 -3.41 -6.02
C LEU A 377 -36.50 -4.87 -6.49
N THR A 378 -37.66 -5.48 -6.58
CA THR A 378 -37.82 -6.85 -7.09
C THR A 378 -38.01 -6.86 -8.60
N ASP A 379 -38.90 -5.99 -9.11
CA ASP A 379 -39.17 -5.84 -10.55
C ASP A 379 -39.13 -4.35 -10.93
N ILE A 380 -38.50 -4.04 -12.06
CA ILE A 380 -38.38 -2.70 -12.62
C ILE A 380 -38.93 -2.74 -14.06
N LYS A 381 -39.86 -1.83 -14.38
CA LYS A 381 -40.34 -1.63 -15.75
C LYS A 381 -39.33 -0.85 -16.58
N GLY A 382 -38.49 -0.05 -15.95
CA GLY A 382 -37.45 0.76 -16.57
C GLY A 382 -37.89 2.15 -16.99
N GLU A 383 -38.93 2.71 -16.35
CA GLU A 383 -39.30 4.13 -16.49
C GLU A 383 -38.28 4.98 -15.73
N ILE A 384 -37.81 6.07 -16.37
CA ILE A 384 -36.81 6.97 -15.77
C ILE A 384 -37.27 8.42 -15.95
N GLU A 385 -37.32 9.18 -14.86
CA GLU A 385 -37.69 10.57 -14.90
C GLU A 385 -36.67 11.46 -14.20
N PHE A 386 -36.19 12.49 -14.88
CA PHE A 386 -35.37 13.57 -14.34
C PHE A 386 -36.19 14.81 -14.15
N CYS A 387 -36.20 15.36 -12.92
CA CYS A 387 -36.97 16.56 -12.56
C CYS A 387 -36.02 17.64 -12.05
N ASP A 388 -35.72 18.65 -12.86
CA ASP A 388 -34.85 19.81 -12.55
C ASP A 388 -33.52 19.43 -11.89
N VAL A 389 -32.80 18.47 -12.45
CA VAL A 389 -31.59 17.92 -11.86
C VAL A 389 -30.38 18.83 -12.07
N TRP A 390 -29.72 19.19 -10.95
CA TRP A 390 -28.46 19.95 -10.93
C TRP A 390 -27.36 19.13 -10.34
N PHE A 391 -26.22 19.10 -11.03
CA PHE A 391 -25.05 18.33 -10.57
C PHE A 391 -23.73 19.03 -10.86
N SER A 392 -22.80 18.94 -9.90
CA SER A 392 -21.41 19.38 -10.04
C SER A 392 -20.45 18.38 -9.39
N TYR A 393 -19.32 18.09 -10.03
CA TYR A 393 -18.22 17.31 -9.41
C TYR A 393 -17.44 18.15 -8.40
N ILE A 394 -17.28 19.45 -8.69
CA ILE A 394 -16.61 20.42 -7.83
C ILE A 394 -17.65 21.44 -7.41
N PRO A 395 -17.81 21.74 -6.10
CA PRO A 395 -18.77 22.71 -5.64
C PRO A 395 -18.64 24.05 -6.36
N GLY A 396 -19.77 24.50 -6.96
CA GLY A 396 -19.83 25.75 -7.74
C GLY A 396 -19.63 25.62 -9.25
N GLU A 397 -19.09 24.50 -9.74
CA GLU A 397 -18.87 24.23 -11.17
C GLU A 397 -19.96 23.30 -11.72
N TRP A 398 -21.14 23.86 -12.00
CA TRP A 398 -22.29 23.10 -12.47
C TRP A 398 -22.06 22.43 -13.83
N VAL A 399 -22.12 21.09 -13.85
CA VAL A 399 -22.06 20.27 -15.07
C VAL A 399 -23.45 20.04 -15.65
N LEU A 400 -24.45 19.76 -14.81
CA LEU A 400 -25.88 19.73 -15.19
C LEU A 400 -26.61 20.91 -14.54
N LYS A 401 -27.51 21.54 -15.29
CA LYS A 401 -28.17 22.82 -14.92
C LYS A 401 -29.67 22.76 -15.20
N GLY A 402 -30.41 22.11 -14.29
CA GLY A 402 -31.86 21.98 -14.44
C GLY A 402 -32.26 21.06 -15.59
N VAL A 403 -31.71 19.85 -15.62
CA VAL A 403 -32.02 18.87 -16.64
C VAL A 403 -33.29 18.12 -16.27
N SER A 404 -34.26 18.12 -17.20
CA SER A 404 -35.55 17.41 -17.03
C SER A 404 -35.86 16.65 -18.32
N PHE A 405 -36.16 15.36 -18.22
CA PHE A 405 -36.61 14.49 -19.30
C PHE A 405 -37.31 13.26 -18.73
N HIS A 406 -38.06 12.56 -19.57
CA HIS A 406 -38.78 11.35 -19.20
C HIS A 406 -38.45 10.23 -20.21
N VAL A 407 -38.29 9.01 -19.74
CA VAL A 407 -38.01 7.81 -20.55
C VAL A 407 -39.09 6.78 -20.24
N ASN A 408 -39.84 6.36 -21.26
CA ASN A 408 -40.84 5.30 -21.10
C ASN A 408 -40.17 3.90 -21.01
N PRO A 409 -40.83 2.92 -20.39
CA PRO A 409 -40.37 1.55 -20.40
C PRO A 409 -40.11 1.02 -21.81
N LYS A 410 -38.92 0.39 -22.00
CA LYS A 410 -38.46 -0.16 -23.28
C LYS A 410 -38.19 0.86 -24.39
N GLU A 411 -38.12 2.12 -24.08
CA GLU A 411 -37.74 3.19 -24.99
C GLU A 411 -36.23 3.30 -25.12
N THR A 412 -35.74 3.63 -26.32
CA THR A 412 -34.32 3.86 -26.61
C THR A 412 -34.08 5.37 -26.74
N ILE A 413 -33.33 5.94 -25.81
CA ILE A 413 -32.94 7.36 -25.85
C ILE A 413 -31.45 7.52 -26.15
N ALA A 414 -31.16 8.41 -27.15
CA ALA A 414 -29.80 8.78 -27.50
C ALA A 414 -29.44 10.18 -26.96
N PHE A 415 -28.38 10.27 -26.17
CA PHE A 415 -27.81 11.55 -25.73
C PHE A 415 -26.73 12.01 -26.70
N VAL A 416 -26.89 13.18 -27.28
CA VAL A 416 -26.00 13.79 -28.27
C VAL A 416 -25.51 15.15 -27.78
N GLY A 417 -24.28 15.52 -28.10
CA GLY A 417 -23.69 16.80 -27.72
C GLY A 417 -22.16 16.78 -27.74
N SER A 418 -21.56 17.95 -27.64
CA SER A 418 -20.10 18.09 -27.58
C SER A 418 -19.50 17.41 -26.34
N THR A 419 -18.21 17.09 -26.39
CA THR A 419 -17.47 16.62 -25.21
C THR A 419 -17.60 17.64 -24.07
N GLY A 420 -17.87 17.16 -22.86
CA GLY A 420 -18.12 18.03 -21.69
C GLY A 420 -19.53 18.61 -21.59
N SER A 421 -20.49 18.21 -22.44
CA SER A 421 -21.87 18.69 -22.36
C SER A 421 -22.70 18.08 -21.22
N GLY A 422 -22.22 17.00 -20.56
CA GLY A 422 -22.88 16.33 -19.45
C GLY A 422 -23.50 14.97 -19.75
N LYS A 423 -23.30 14.39 -20.93
CA LYS A 423 -23.88 13.09 -21.35
C LYS A 423 -23.52 11.93 -20.41
N SER A 424 -22.24 11.64 -20.25
CA SER A 424 -21.77 10.54 -19.36
C SER A 424 -22.08 10.82 -17.88
N THR A 425 -22.27 12.11 -17.52
CA THR A 425 -22.71 12.51 -16.17
C THR A 425 -24.14 12.06 -15.90
N ILE A 426 -25.06 12.21 -16.86
CA ILE A 426 -26.45 11.70 -16.75
C ILE A 426 -26.43 10.19 -16.49
N LEU A 427 -25.67 9.42 -17.30
CA LEU A 427 -25.56 7.98 -17.12
C LEU A 427 -24.99 7.60 -15.75
N SER A 428 -23.98 8.35 -15.27
CA SER A 428 -23.38 8.12 -13.96
C SER A 428 -24.34 8.38 -12.79
N LEU A 429 -25.24 9.35 -12.93
CA LEU A 429 -26.28 9.63 -11.93
C LEU A 429 -27.37 8.56 -11.90
N ILE A 430 -27.77 8.04 -13.06
CA ILE A 430 -28.73 6.93 -13.18
C ILE A 430 -28.19 5.65 -12.54
N CYS A 431 -26.89 5.36 -12.70
CA CYS A 431 -26.21 4.24 -12.03
C CYS A 431 -25.95 4.49 -10.54
N ARG A 432 -26.37 5.65 -10.03
CA ARG A 432 -26.07 6.09 -8.67
C ARG A 432 -24.58 5.93 -8.32
N ASN A 433 -23.71 6.41 -9.23
CA ASN A 433 -22.27 6.50 -9.00
C ASN A 433 -21.89 7.79 -8.26
N TYR A 434 -22.75 8.82 -8.37
CA TYR A 434 -22.67 10.12 -7.70
C TYR A 434 -24.06 10.52 -7.21
N GLU A 435 -24.11 11.40 -6.21
CA GLU A 435 -25.36 12.02 -5.76
C GLU A 435 -25.50 13.44 -6.32
N PHE A 436 -26.69 13.75 -6.83
CA PHE A 436 -27.01 15.08 -7.34
C PHE A 436 -27.36 16.04 -6.20
N GLN A 437 -27.11 17.34 -6.42
CA GLN A 437 -27.29 18.36 -5.38
C GLN A 437 -28.68 18.94 -5.34
N LYS A 438 -29.43 19.02 -6.49
CA LYS A 438 -30.78 19.52 -6.56
C LYS A 438 -31.61 18.74 -7.57
N GLY A 439 -32.93 18.75 -7.40
CA GLY A 439 -33.88 18.04 -8.24
C GLY A 439 -34.17 16.62 -7.73
N GLU A 440 -34.79 15.83 -8.58
CA GLU A 440 -35.16 14.44 -8.30
C GLU A 440 -34.89 13.57 -9.52
N ILE A 441 -34.50 12.31 -9.27
CA ILE A 441 -34.41 11.25 -10.27
C ILE A 441 -35.28 10.10 -9.77
N LEU A 442 -36.28 9.76 -10.58
CA LEU A 442 -37.22 8.70 -10.25
C LEU A 442 -37.00 7.50 -11.17
N ILE A 443 -37.08 6.31 -10.60
CA ILE A 443 -37.09 5.03 -11.31
C ILE A 443 -38.42 4.36 -10.99
N ASP A 444 -39.26 4.14 -12.00
CA ASP A 444 -40.64 3.64 -11.84
C ASP A 444 -41.45 4.47 -10.78
N GLY A 445 -41.25 5.80 -10.76
CA GLY A 445 -41.90 6.72 -9.82
C GLY A 445 -41.27 6.75 -8.42
N ILE A 446 -40.20 6.04 -8.16
CA ILE A 446 -39.51 5.98 -6.85
C ILE A 446 -38.22 6.78 -6.90
N ASP A 447 -37.99 7.70 -5.95
CA ASP A 447 -36.72 8.43 -5.85
C ASP A 447 -35.54 7.46 -5.70
N ILE A 448 -34.54 7.59 -6.58
CA ILE A 448 -33.35 6.73 -6.64
C ILE A 448 -32.59 6.69 -5.30
N ARG A 449 -32.69 7.73 -4.47
CA ARG A 449 -32.06 7.79 -3.13
C ARG A 449 -32.73 6.87 -2.12
N LYS A 450 -34.01 6.50 -2.35
CA LYS A 450 -34.79 5.57 -1.51
C LYS A 450 -34.68 4.12 -1.96
N ILE A 451 -33.89 3.82 -2.96
CA ILE A 451 -33.69 2.48 -3.50
C ILE A 451 -32.34 1.96 -3.00
N LYS A 452 -32.27 0.70 -2.56
CA LYS A 452 -31.00 0.04 -2.23
C LYS A 452 -30.10 0.00 -3.46
N ILE A 453 -28.85 0.44 -3.32
CA ILE A 453 -27.87 0.54 -4.40
C ILE A 453 -27.63 -0.82 -5.06
N ASP A 454 -27.53 -1.88 -4.27
CA ASP A 454 -27.29 -3.24 -4.78
C ASP A 454 -28.47 -3.74 -5.64
N SER A 455 -29.72 -3.54 -5.19
CA SER A 455 -30.90 -3.94 -5.97
C SER A 455 -31.07 -3.13 -7.24
N LEU A 456 -30.76 -1.84 -7.22
CA LEU A 456 -30.76 -0.97 -8.39
C LEU A 456 -29.74 -1.44 -9.44
N ARG A 457 -28.48 -1.64 -9.01
CA ARG A 457 -27.38 -2.03 -9.89
C ARG A 457 -27.53 -3.45 -10.46
N LYS A 458 -28.22 -4.34 -9.78
CA LYS A 458 -28.55 -5.68 -10.32
C LYS A 458 -29.48 -5.63 -11.53
N LYS A 459 -30.33 -4.60 -11.62
CA LYS A 459 -31.30 -4.42 -12.72
C LYS A 459 -30.74 -3.56 -13.85
N PHE A 460 -29.57 -2.97 -13.67
CA PHE A 460 -28.92 -2.12 -14.66
C PHE A 460 -27.74 -2.84 -15.30
N GLY A 461 -27.73 -2.86 -16.62
CA GLY A 461 -26.59 -3.31 -17.42
C GLY A 461 -25.81 -2.10 -17.92
N GLN A 462 -24.62 -1.87 -17.42
CA GLN A 462 -23.78 -0.75 -17.83
C GLN A 462 -22.62 -1.23 -18.69
N MET A 463 -22.47 -0.60 -19.85
CA MET A 463 -21.30 -0.74 -20.71
C MET A 463 -20.50 0.55 -20.70
N LEU A 464 -19.25 0.43 -20.30
CA LEU A 464 -18.31 1.54 -20.26
C LEU A 464 -17.63 1.73 -21.62
N GLN A 465 -17.25 2.97 -21.90
CA GLN A 465 -16.49 3.34 -23.10
C GLN A 465 -15.23 2.49 -23.29
N ASP A 466 -14.45 2.32 -22.21
CA ASP A 466 -13.28 1.44 -22.17
C ASP A 466 -13.66 0.11 -21.53
N VAL A 467 -13.77 -0.94 -22.35
CA VAL A 467 -14.11 -2.28 -21.87
C VAL A 467 -12.94 -2.88 -21.10
N PHE A 468 -13.16 -3.10 -19.81
CA PHE A 468 -12.21 -3.77 -18.94
C PHE A 468 -12.54 -5.27 -18.80
N LEU A 469 -11.55 -6.13 -19.12
CA LEU A 469 -11.62 -7.57 -18.88
C LEU A 469 -10.62 -7.96 -17.80
N PHE A 470 -11.09 -8.76 -16.85
CA PHE A 470 -10.24 -9.33 -15.80
C PHE A 470 -9.40 -10.47 -16.34
N SER A 471 -8.20 -10.66 -15.81
CA SER A 471 -7.41 -11.86 -16.07
C SER A 471 -8.15 -13.10 -15.55
N GLY A 472 -8.26 -14.12 -16.39
CA GLY A 472 -9.03 -15.33 -16.12
C GLY A 472 -9.46 -16.01 -17.41
N THR A 473 -10.73 -16.36 -17.56
CA THR A 473 -11.30 -16.96 -18.78
C THR A 473 -12.40 -16.07 -19.35
N ILE A 474 -12.81 -16.32 -20.61
CA ILE A 474 -13.98 -15.67 -21.22
C ILE A 474 -15.20 -15.92 -20.34
N ARG A 475 -15.43 -17.17 -19.92
CA ARG A 475 -16.50 -17.58 -19.00
C ARG A 475 -16.53 -16.69 -17.76
N SER A 476 -15.41 -16.63 -17.02
CA SER A 476 -15.33 -15.85 -15.77
C SER A 476 -15.61 -14.36 -15.98
N ASN A 477 -15.29 -13.82 -17.14
CA ASN A 477 -15.56 -12.44 -17.51
C ASN A 477 -17.02 -12.17 -17.88
N ILE A 478 -17.74 -13.16 -18.41
CA ILE A 478 -19.16 -13.02 -18.73
C ILE A 478 -20.03 -13.15 -17.46
N ILE A 479 -19.78 -14.15 -16.62
CA ILE A 479 -20.65 -14.49 -15.49
C ILE A 479 -20.36 -13.73 -14.19
N LEU A 480 -19.52 -12.73 -14.18
CA LEU A 480 -18.94 -11.99 -13.02
C LEU A 480 -19.71 -12.03 -11.69
N ARG A 481 -21.05 -12.07 -11.71
CA ARG A 481 -21.91 -11.91 -10.53
C ARG A 481 -22.58 -13.20 -10.06
N GLU A 482 -22.74 -14.20 -10.91
CA GLU A 482 -23.62 -15.33 -10.64
C GLU A 482 -22.87 -16.65 -10.79
N GLU A 483 -22.99 -17.51 -9.79
CA GLU A 483 -22.54 -18.89 -9.84
C GLU A 483 -23.67 -19.78 -10.35
N GLY A 484 -23.36 -20.77 -11.20
CA GLY A 484 -24.33 -21.78 -11.63
C GLY A 484 -25.02 -21.53 -12.96
N ILE A 485 -24.61 -20.52 -13.74
CA ILE A 485 -25.07 -20.33 -15.13
C ILE A 485 -24.46 -21.44 -16.00
N SER A 486 -25.30 -22.14 -16.77
CA SER A 486 -24.85 -23.23 -17.65
C SER A 486 -24.08 -22.71 -18.86
N ASP A 487 -23.22 -23.58 -19.44
CA ASP A 487 -22.48 -23.24 -20.65
C ASP A 487 -23.42 -23.00 -21.85
N GLU A 488 -24.56 -23.65 -21.86
CA GLU A 488 -25.60 -23.45 -22.86
C GLU A 488 -26.16 -22.04 -22.80
N GLU A 489 -26.52 -21.56 -21.58
CA GLU A 489 -27.02 -20.19 -21.39
C GLU A 489 -25.96 -19.14 -21.73
N ILE A 490 -24.69 -19.38 -21.40
CA ILE A 490 -23.59 -18.47 -21.79
C ILE A 490 -23.45 -18.42 -23.31
N MET A 491 -23.47 -19.58 -23.99
CA MET A 491 -23.34 -19.64 -25.44
C MET A 491 -24.57 -19.05 -26.14
N ASP A 492 -25.77 -19.22 -25.61
CA ASP A 492 -26.99 -18.61 -26.17
C ASP A 492 -26.88 -17.08 -26.14
N VAL A 493 -26.40 -16.52 -25.02
CA VAL A 493 -26.15 -15.08 -24.94
C VAL A 493 -25.01 -14.65 -25.86
N CYS A 494 -23.93 -15.44 -25.98
CA CYS A 494 -22.85 -15.16 -26.92
C CYS A 494 -23.35 -15.18 -28.37
N HIS A 495 -24.23 -16.10 -28.71
CA HIS A 495 -24.86 -16.16 -30.03
C HIS A 495 -25.76 -14.96 -30.28
N TYR A 496 -26.55 -14.55 -29.27
CA TYR A 496 -27.42 -13.38 -29.37
C TYR A 496 -26.67 -12.08 -29.70
N VAL A 497 -25.47 -11.92 -29.14
CA VAL A 497 -24.59 -10.75 -29.35
C VAL A 497 -23.49 -11.01 -30.42
N ASN A 498 -23.57 -12.06 -31.19
CA ASN A 498 -22.58 -12.45 -32.23
C ASN A 498 -21.15 -12.69 -31.69
N ALA A 499 -20.97 -12.88 -30.39
CA ALA A 499 -19.67 -13.20 -29.80
C ALA A 499 -19.22 -14.64 -30.07
N ASP A 500 -20.17 -15.56 -30.29
CA ASP A 500 -19.95 -16.96 -30.63
C ASP A 500 -19.08 -17.13 -31.88
N GLN A 501 -19.20 -16.22 -32.87
CA GLN A 501 -18.46 -16.29 -34.15
C GLN A 501 -16.94 -16.28 -33.96
N PHE A 502 -16.43 -15.53 -32.96
CA PHE A 502 -15.00 -15.55 -32.66
C PHE A 502 -14.65 -16.55 -31.57
N ILE A 503 -15.53 -16.78 -30.57
CA ILE A 503 -15.30 -17.73 -29.48
C ILE A 503 -15.14 -19.15 -30.02
N ASN A 504 -15.97 -19.55 -30.98
CA ASN A 504 -15.91 -20.87 -31.63
C ASN A 504 -14.63 -21.08 -32.47
N LYS A 505 -13.87 -20.03 -32.77
CA LYS A 505 -12.59 -20.12 -33.51
C LYS A 505 -11.39 -20.25 -32.56
N LEU A 506 -11.61 -20.11 -31.24
CA LEU A 506 -10.57 -20.21 -30.23
C LEU A 506 -10.37 -21.67 -29.79
N ASP A 507 -9.13 -22.05 -29.49
CA ASP A 507 -8.77 -23.42 -29.14
C ASP A 507 -9.48 -23.93 -27.88
N HIS A 508 -9.76 -23.04 -26.92
CA HIS A 508 -10.37 -23.36 -25.63
C HIS A 508 -11.81 -22.81 -25.47
N GLY A 509 -12.39 -22.18 -26.47
CA GLY A 509 -13.76 -21.66 -26.45
C GLY A 509 -14.02 -20.71 -25.27
N LEU A 510 -15.01 -21.02 -24.41
CA LEU A 510 -15.31 -20.23 -23.20
C LEU A 510 -14.19 -20.23 -22.14
N ASP A 511 -13.34 -21.23 -22.14
CA ASP A 511 -12.21 -21.34 -21.21
C ASP A 511 -10.91 -20.71 -21.73
N GLU A 512 -10.99 -20.03 -22.90
CA GLU A 512 -9.85 -19.29 -23.45
C GLU A 512 -9.33 -18.25 -22.43
N PRO A 513 -7.99 -18.23 -22.18
CA PRO A 513 -7.40 -17.32 -21.22
C PRO A 513 -7.52 -15.85 -21.66
N VAL A 514 -8.04 -15.03 -20.76
CA VAL A 514 -8.05 -13.57 -20.88
C VAL A 514 -6.82 -13.01 -20.15
N ARG A 515 -5.91 -12.38 -20.89
CA ARG A 515 -4.74 -11.72 -20.33
C ARG A 515 -5.11 -10.37 -19.73
N GLU A 516 -4.16 -9.74 -19.05
CA GLU A 516 -4.35 -8.44 -18.40
C GLU A 516 -5.07 -7.45 -19.32
N ARG A 517 -6.22 -6.92 -18.87
CA ARG A 517 -7.12 -6.00 -19.60
C ARG A 517 -7.64 -6.53 -20.94
N GLY A 518 -7.56 -7.84 -21.17
CA GLY A 518 -8.00 -8.42 -22.44
C GLY A 518 -7.16 -8.02 -23.66
N ASN A 519 -5.86 -7.75 -23.48
CA ASN A 519 -4.97 -7.26 -24.54
C ASN A 519 -4.71 -8.30 -25.66
N ASN A 520 -5.11 -9.54 -25.45
CA ASN A 520 -5.09 -10.61 -26.46
C ASN A 520 -6.34 -10.64 -27.35
N PHE A 521 -7.32 -9.77 -27.11
CA PHE A 521 -8.52 -9.62 -27.94
C PHE A 521 -8.57 -8.26 -28.64
N SER A 522 -9.17 -8.21 -29.83
CA SER A 522 -9.42 -6.94 -30.52
C SER A 522 -10.39 -6.04 -29.74
N ALA A 523 -10.43 -4.75 -30.06
CA ALA A 523 -11.37 -3.82 -29.42
C ALA A 523 -12.83 -4.26 -29.61
N GLY A 524 -13.19 -4.71 -30.81
CA GLY A 524 -14.53 -5.21 -31.11
C GLY A 524 -14.87 -6.51 -30.36
N GLN A 525 -13.94 -7.46 -30.31
CA GLN A 525 -14.13 -8.70 -29.52
C GLN A 525 -14.37 -8.40 -28.02
N ARG A 526 -13.59 -7.49 -27.45
CA ARG A 526 -13.83 -7.04 -26.05
C ARG A 526 -15.21 -6.43 -25.88
N GLN A 527 -15.69 -5.65 -26.88
CA GLN A 527 -17.01 -5.04 -26.84
C GLN A 527 -18.12 -6.09 -26.91
N LEU A 528 -18.02 -7.10 -27.79
CA LEU A 528 -18.97 -8.21 -27.85
C LEU A 528 -19.01 -9.02 -26.55
N LEU A 529 -17.85 -9.26 -25.90
CA LEU A 529 -17.80 -9.87 -24.56
C LEU A 529 -18.47 -9.01 -23.50
N SER A 530 -18.35 -7.68 -23.59
CA SER A 530 -19.04 -6.75 -22.69
C SER A 530 -20.55 -6.78 -22.90
N PHE A 531 -21.03 -6.93 -24.14
CA PHE A 531 -22.44 -7.15 -24.42
C PHE A 531 -22.95 -8.44 -23.78
N ALA A 532 -22.24 -9.56 -24.00
CA ALA A 532 -22.59 -10.84 -23.39
C ALA A 532 -22.65 -10.74 -21.86
N ARG A 533 -21.64 -10.09 -21.23
CA ARG A 533 -21.60 -9.80 -19.79
C ARG A 533 -22.82 -9.02 -19.31
N THR A 534 -23.28 -8.05 -20.09
CA THR A 534 -24.43 -7.22 -19.72
C THR A 534 -25.73 -7.99 -19.82
N ILE A 535 -25.94 -8.75 -20.89
CA ILE A 535 -27.20 -9.43 -21.18
C ILE A 535 -27.43 -10.66 -20.30
N ILE A 536 -26.38 -11.40 -19.93
CA ILE A 536 -26.49 -12.62 -19.12
C ILE A 536 -27.25 -12.37 -17.81
N HIS A 537 -27.17 -11.15 -17.27
CA HIS A 537 -27.84 -10.73 -16.04
C HIS A 537 -29.28 -10.20 -16.27
N LYS A 538 -29.83 -10.27 -17.48
CA LYS A 538 -31.19 -9.90 -17.85
C LYS A 538 -31.58 -8.49 -17.30
N PRO A 539 -30.85 -7.43 -17.66
CA PRO A 539 -31.10 -6.10 -17.14
C PRO A 539 -32.43 -5.53 -17.66
N SER A 540 -33.13 -4.75 -16.82
CA SER A 540 -34.33 -3.99 -17.22
C SER A 540 -33.98 -2.65 -17.87
N VAL A 541 -32.83 -2.08 -17.52
CA VAL A 541 -32.28 -0.84 -18.09
C VAL A 541 -30.86 -1.07 -18.56
N MET A 542 -30.57 -0.72 -19.81
CA MET A 542 -29.24 -0.79 -20.40
C MET A 542 -28.66 0.60 -20.63
N ILE A 543 -27.42 0.78 -20.23
CA ILE A 543 -26.66 2.03 -20.34
C ILE A 543 -25.42 1.78 -21.19
N LEU A 544 -25.37 2.43 -22.34
CA LEU A 544 -24.33 2.28 -23.32
C LEU A 544 -23.56 3.59 -23.47
N ASP A 545 -22.30 3.61 -23.02
CA ASP A 545 -21.40 4.73 -23.32
C ASP A 545 -20.52 4.32 -24.50
N GLU A 546 -20.90 4.73 -25.71
CA GLU A 546 -20.33 4.26 -26.96
C GLU A 546 -19.06 5.02 -27.32
N ALA A 547 -17.92 4.31 -27.39
CA ALA A 547 -16.73 4.74 -28.10
C ALA A 547 -16.18 3.59 -28.95
N THR A 548 -16.66 3.52 -30.17
CA THR A 548 -16.25 2.52 -31.16
C THR A 548 -15.09 2.99 -32.04
N ALA A 549 -14.13 3.72 -31.48
CA ALA A 549 -12.93 4.13 -32.21
C ALA A 549 -12.02 2.90 -32.45
N ASN A 550 -11.52 2.75 -33.69
CA ASN A 550 -10.57 1.71 -34.12
C ASN A 550 -11.09 0.26 -34.13
N ILE A 551 -12.33 0.04 -34.56
CA ILE A 551 -12.89 -1.28 -34.83
C ILE A 551 -12.88 -1.54 -36.35
N ASP A 552 -12.54 -2.74 -36.74
CA ASP A 552 -12.62 -3.19 -38.13
C ASP A 552 -14.09 -3.27 -38.62
N THR A 553 -14.30 -3.08 -39.91
CA THR A 553 -15.65 -2.96 -40.52
C THR A 553 -16.51 -4.20 -40.31
N GLU A 554 -15.92 -5.39 -40.31
CA GLU A 554 -16.66 -6.66 -40.15
C GLU A 554 -17.20 -6.77 -38.72
N THR A 555 -16.34 -6.54 -37.70
CA THR A 555 -16.77 -6.57 -36.31
C THR A 555 -17.74 -5.42 -35.99
N GLU A 556 -17.61 -4.28 -36.65
CA GLU A 556 -18.54 -3.16 -36.47
C GLU A 556 -19.98 -3.54 -36.87
N LEU A 557 -20.17 -4.28 -37.98
CA LEU A 557 -21.50 -4.77 -38.39
C LEU A 557 -22.09 -5.72 -37.34
N LEU A 558 -21.27 -6.60 -36.74
CA LEU A 558 -21.71 -7.50 -35.68
C LEU A 558 -22.13 -6.74 -34.41
N ILE A 559 -21.41 -5.69 -34.07
CA ILE A 559 -21.75 -4.81 -32.94
C ILE A 559 -23.06 -4.09 -33.20
N GLN A 560 -23.27 -3.54 -34.41
CA GLN A 560 -24.52 -2.85 -34.77
C GLN A 560 -25.72 -3.79 -34.75
N ASP A 561 -25.59 -5.03 -35.30
CA ASP A 561 -26.65 -6.04 -35.23
C ASP A 561 -26.96 -6.43 -33.76
N SER A 562 -25.93 -6.59 -32.94
CA SER A 562 -26.10 -6.90 -31.53
C SER A 562 -26.83 -5.79 -30.80
N MET A 563 -26.48 -4.51 -31.05
CA MET A 563 -27.16 -3.36 -30.46
C MET A 563 -28.64 -3.28 -30.87
N GLU A 564 -28.96 -3.58 -32.13
CA GLU A 564 -30.34 -3.59 -32.62
C GLU A 564 -31.19 -4.67 -31.94
N LYS A 565 -30.61 -5.86 -31.73
CA LYS A 565 -31.26 -6.95 -30.99
C LYS A 565 -31.48 -6.57 -29.51
N MET A 566 -30.50 -5.86 -28.89
CA MET A 566 -30.56 -5.47 -27.47
C MET A 566 -31.69 -4.48 -27.15
N LYS A 567 -32.15 -3.65 -28.08
CA LYS A 567 -33.29 -2.73 -27.89
C LYS A 567 -34.57 -3.42 -27.40
N ASN A 568 -34.77 -4.69 -27.75
CA ASN A 568 -35.96 -5.43 -27.37
C ASN A 568 -35.92 -5.98 -25.94
N ILE A 569 -34.79 -5.87 -25.23
CA ILE A 569 -34.61 -6.44 -23.89
C ILE A 569 -35.17 -5.54 -22.81
N GLY A 570 -34.89 -4.23 -22.85
CA GLY A 570 -35.29 -3.27 -21.82
C GLY A 570 -35.14 -1.83 -22.27
N THR A 571 -35.33 -0.89 -21.36
CA THR A 571 -35.09 0.54 -21.61
C THR A 571 -33.61 0.78 -21.90
N MET A 572 -33.30 1.54 -22.96
CA MET A 572 -31.93 1.73 -23.41
C MET A 572 -31.52 3.21 -23.42
N LEU A 573 -30.44 3.53 -22.74
CA LEU A 573 -29.86 4.87 -22.72
C LEU A 573 -28.48 4.83 -23.39
N ILE A 574 -28.29 5.61 -24.44
CA ILE A 574 -27.09 5.55 -25.28
C ILE A 574 -26.43 6.92 -25.33
N VAL A 575 -25.14 6.99 -25.00
CA VAL A 575 -24.31 8.16 -25.38
C VAL A 575 -23.70 7.85 -26.74
N ALA A 576 -24.32 8.40 -27.77
CA ALA A 576 -23.99 8.06 -29.13
C ALA A 576 -22.93 9.01 -29.73
N HIS A 577 -21.94 8.41 -30.36
CA HIS A 577 -20.89 9.09 -31.13
C HIS A 577 -20.92 8.72 -32.62
N ARG A 578 -21.83 7.82 -33.06
CA ARG A 578 -22.04 7.41 -34.45
C ARG A 578 -23.43 7.72 -34.96
N LEU A 579 -23.51 8.11 -36.23
CA LEU A 579 -24.77 8.45 -36.87
C LEU A 579 -25.74 7.25 -36.95
N SER A 580 -25.20 6.05 -37.24
CA SER A 580 -26.01 4.82 -37.31
C SER A 580 -26.75 4.53 -36.01
N THR A 581 -26.12 4.76 -34.86
CA THR A 581 -26.75 4.52 -33.56
C THR A 581 -27.81 5.58 -33.23
N ILE A 582 -27.52 6.85 -33.57
CA ILE A 582 -28.41 7.97 -33.29
C ILE A 582 -29.72 7.88 -34.09
N GLN A 583 -29.62 7.50 -35.36
CA GLN A 583 -30.77 7.46 -36.31
C GLN A 583 -31.87 6.48 -35.88
N HIS A 584 -31.53 5.45 -35.15
CA HIS A 584 -32.42 4.38 -34.72
C HIS A 584 -32.95 4.53 -33.29
N ALA A 585 -32.66 5.61 -32.60
CA ALA A 585 -33.22 5.91 -31.28
C ALA A 585 -34.66 6.40 -31.42
N ASP A 586 -35.52 6.05 -30.45
CA ASP A 586 -36.92 6.51 -30.42
C ASP A 586 -36.99 8.02 -30.12
N GLU A 587 -36.13 8.50 -29.22
CA GLU A 587 -35.95 9.91 -28.95
C GLU A 587 -34.45 10.27 -28.83
N ILE A 588 -34.13 11.48 -29.27
CA ILE A 588 -32.78 12.05 -29.20
C ILE A 588 -32.82 13.28 -28.30
N ILE A 589 -31.98 13.32 -27.28
CA ILE A 589 -31.82 14.46 -26.38
C ILE A 589 -30.46 15.13 -26.66
N VAL A 590 -30.51 16.40 -27.07
CA VAL A 590 -29.32 17.20 -27.40
C VAL A 590 -28.91 18.04 -26.21
N LEU A 591 -27.71 17.78 -25.71
CA LEU A 591 -27.11 18.46 -24.56
C LEU A 591 -26.08 19.50 -25.00
N SER A 592 -26.18 20.70 -24.43
CA SER A 592 -25.21 21.77 -24.61
C SER A 592 -24.99 22.51 -23.29
N HIS A 593 -23.72 22.62 -22.84
CA HIS A 593 -23.34 23.32 -21.61
C HIS A 593 -24.17 22.94 -20.37
N GLY A 594 -24.52 21.64 -20.26
CA GLY A 594 -25.26 21.10 -19.13
C GLY A 594 -26.75 21.31 -19.14
N LYS A 595 -27.35 21.71 -20.29
CA LYS A 595 -28.78 21.88 -20.49
C LYS A 595 -29.26 21.09 -21.70
N ILE A 596 -30.50 20.64 -21.68
CA ILE A 596 -31.19 20.12 -22.85
C ILE A 596 -31.57 21.32 -23.72
N VAL A 597 -31.14 21.32 -24.98
CA VAL A 597 -31.41 22.40 -25.94
C VAL A 597 -32.43 21.97 -27.00
N GLU A 598 -32.46 20.69 -27.35
CA GLU A 598 -33.39 20.11 -28.31
C GLU A 598 -33.72 18.67 -27.89
N HIS A 599 -34.89 18.20 -28.18
CA HIS A 599 -35.27 16.80 -28.07
C HIS A 599 -36.35 16.45 -29.13
N GLY A 600 -36.41 15.19 -29.52
CA GLY A 600 -37.34 14.69 -30.51
C GLY A 600 -36.74 13.55 -31.35
N THR A 601 -37.48 13.11 -32.36
CA THR A 601 -37.04 12.06 -33.30
C THR A 601 -35.96 12.59 -34.24
N HIS A 602 -35.23 11.69 -34.85
CA HIS A 602 -34.19 12.02 -35.84
C HIS A 602 -34.71 12.92 -36.98
N GLN A 603 -35.91 12.61 -37.50
CA GLN A 603 -36.49 13.37 -38.62
C GLN A 603 -36.95 14.79 -38.18
N GLU A 604 -37.58 14.90 -37.02
CA GLU A 604 -38.02 16.20 -36.48
C GLU A 604 -36.83 17.14 -36.23
N LEU A 605 -35.76 16.60 -35.62
CA LEU A 605 -34.55 17.38 -35.32
C LEU A 605 -33.78 17.80 -36.59
N LEU A 606 -33.78 16.95 -37.64
CA LEU A 606 -33.22 17.33 -38.94
C LEU A 606 -34.04 18.42 -39.60
N ALA A 607 -35.37 18.34 -39.56
CA ALA A 607 -36.29 19.33 -40.12
C ALA A 607 -36.17 20.69 -39.39
N ALA A 608 -35.92 20.68 -38.08
CA ALA A 608 -35.74 21.88 -37.27
C ALA A 608 -34.45 22.66 -37.59
N GLN A 609 -33.46 22.02 -38.27
CA GLN A 609 -32.18 22.61 -38.64
C GLN A 609 -31.42 23.30 -37.48
N GLY A 610 -31.60 22.80 -36.26
CA GLY A 610 -31.02 23.33 -35.04
C GLY A 610 -29.61 22.83 -34.74
N ARG A 611 -29.29 22.68 -33.45
CA ARG A 611 -28.01 22.20 -32.97
C ARG A 611 -27.73 20.75 -33.39
N TYR A 612 -28.76 19.89 -33.36
CA TYR A 612 -28.65 18.51 -33.84
C TYR A 612 -28.24 18.45 -35.30
N TYR A 613 -28.88 19.24 -36.18
CA TYR A 613 -28.52 19.28 -37.60
C TYR A 613 -27.06 19.67 -37.82
N GLN A 614 -26.57 20.64 -37.08
CA GLN A 614 -25.16 21.04 -37.17
C GLN A 614 -24.22 19.89 -36.78
N LEU A 615 -24.49 19.20 -35.66
CA LEU A 615 -23.68 18.06 -35.20
C LEU A 615 -23.76 16.90 -36.19
N TYR A 616 -24.93 16.59 -36.70
CA TYR A 616 -25.16 15.56 -37.69
C TYR A 616 -24.38 15.82 -38.99
N THR A 617 -24.45 17.02 -39.52
CA THR A 617 -23.76 17.39 -40.76
C THR A 617 -22.25 17.31 -40.61
N LEU A 618 -21.70 17.79 -39.49
CA LEU A 618 -20.27 17.70 -39.20
C LEU A 618 -19.80 16.23 -39.13
N GLN A 619 -20.58 15.37 -38.49
CA GLN A 619 -20.24 13.97 -38.31
C GLN A 619 -20.40 13.18 -39.62
N TYR A 620 -21.44 13.47 -40.40
CA TYR A 620 -21.66 12.91 -41.74
C TYR A 620 -20.49 13.21 -42.68
N HIS A 621 -20.02 14.46 -42.72
CA HIS A 621 -18.85 14.84 -43.51
C HIS A 621 -17.58 14.13 -43.05
N ARG A 622 -17.41 13.93 -41.77
CA ARG A 622 -16.27 13.22 -41.20
C ARG A 622 -16.30 11.73 -41.60
N GLU A 623 -17.42 11.05 -41.43
CA GLU A 623 -17.58 9.64 -41.82
C GLU A 623 -17.39 9.42 -43.35
N GLN A 624 -17.86 10.36 -44.18
CA GLN A 624 -17.62 10.30 -45.62
C GLN A 624 -16.12 10.47 -45.96
N SER A 625 -15.43 11.40 -45.32
CA SER A 625 -13.99 11.62 -45.54
C SER A 625 -13.15 10.43 -45.06
N GLU A 626 -13.53 9.76 -43.97
CA GLU A 626 -12.89 8.53 -43.48
C GLU A 626 -13.11 7.35 -44.44
N LYS A 627 -14.33 7.18 -44.98
CA LYS A 627 -14.63 6.16 -46.02
C LYS A 627 -13.85 6.39 -47.33
N GLN A 628 -13.58 7.64 -47.68
CA GLN A 628 -12.79 7.98 -48.87
C GLN A 628 -11.28 7.81 -48.65
N SER A 629 -10.78 8.07 -47.45
CA SER A 629 -9.35 7.91 -47.10
C SER A 629 -8.98 6.43 -46.85
N GLY A 630 -9.90 5.58 -46.40
CA GLY A 630 -9.72 4.12 -46.26
C GLY A 630 -9.77 3.32 -47.56
N ARG A 631 -10.05 3.99 -48.70
CA ARG A 631 -9.99 3.39 -50.07
C ARG A 631 -8.68 3.67 -50.80
N LYS A 632 -7.70 4.29 -50.17
CA LYS A 632 -6.32 4.41 -50.63
C LYS A 632 -5.39 3.58 -49.72
#